data_5f954b728cd2b21bc841da8106cf709d
#
_entry.id   5f954b728cd2b21bc841da8106cf709d
#
_cell.length_a   1.000
_cell.length_b   1.000
_cell.length_c   1.000
_cell.angle_alpha   90.00
_cell.angle_beta   90.00
_cell.angle_gamma   90.00
#
_symmetry.space_group_name_H-M   'P 1'
#
loop_
_entity.id
_entity.type
_entity.pdbx_description
1 polymer ?
#
loop_
_entity_poly.entity_id
_entity_poly.type
_entity_poly.pdbx_seq_one_letter_code
_entity_poly.pdbx_strand_id
1 'polypeptide(L)'
;AMSDLIRLKDGRYMALFHDDGRFLNSTMHKTEEFVVYAVYSNDGGLTWGEPTEIVRHESAHLCEPCILRSPDGNQLCIILRENSRKYNSMVIFSDDEGTNWTKPKELPSLLTGDRHQSLNTKDGRLLISFRDMGCDSSTWGDWVGWVGTYEDLVCGNDGQYKLRFMINKKGSDCAYPALELLPDQTIFTATYGHWTENEEPYVAGIHFTIDEVDLYTNKKGF
;
A
#
# COMPACT_ATOMS: atom_id res chain seq x y z
N ALA A 1 -1.76 5.69 -13.83
CA ALA A 1 -1.66 6.75 -12.81
C ALA A 1 -0.50 6.44 -11.88
N MET A 2 0.21 7.47 -11.39
CA MET A 2 1.21 7.32 -10.35
C MET A 2 0.54 6.79 -9.08
N SER A 3 1.17 5.80 -8.45
CA SER A 3 0.61 5.16 -7.26
C SER A 3 1.27 5.65 -5.98
N ASP A 4 2.57 5.92 -6.03
CA ASP A 4 3.32 6.39 -4.86
C ASP A 4 4.64 7.07 -5.26
N LEU A 5 5.25 7.78 -4.31
CA LEU A 5 6.45 8.60 -4.52
C LEU A 5 7.34 8.57 -3.28
N ILE A 6 8.65 8.44 -3.48
CA ILE A 6 9.65 8.56 -2.40
C ILE A 6 10.82 9.44 -2.82
N ARG A 7 11.43 10.14 -1.84
CA ARG A 7 12.71 10.80 -2.01
C ARG A 7 13.84 9.83 -1.64
N LEU A 8 14.77 9.64 -2.56
CA LEU A 8 15.97 8.82 -2.39
C LEU A 8 17.06 9.54 -1.57
N LYS A 9 18.03 8.81 -1.05
CA LYS A 9 19.15 9.36 -0.26
C LYS A 9 20.01 10.35 -1.04
N ASP A 10 20.11 10.19 -2.36
CA ASP A 10 20.83 11.10 -3.26
C ASP A 10 20.05 12.37 -3.62
N GLY A 11 18.84 12.50 -3.11
CA GLY A 11 17.97 13.67 -3.31
C GLY A 11 17.02 13.59 -4.49
N ARG A 12 17.15 12.59 -5.38
CA ARG A 12 16.19 12.34 -6.44
C ARG A 12 14.85 11.91 -5.89
N TYR A 13 13.80 12.13 -6.68
CA TYR A 13 12.49 11.51 -6.45
C TYR A 13 12.31 10.28 -7.33
N MET A 14 11.73 9.23 -6.78
CA MET A 14 11.30 8.03 -7.49
C MET A 14 9.78 7.93 -7.39
N ALA A 15 9.08 7.96 -8.52
CA ALA A 15 7.64 7.77 -8.60
C ALA A 15 7.33 6.41 -9.22
N LEU A 16 6.36 5.71 -8.64
CA LEU A 16 5.98 4.36 -9.01
C LEU A 16 4.60 4.33 -9.67
N PHE A 17 4.46 3.49 -10.67
CA PHE A 17 3.20 3.21 -11.35
C PHE A 17 3.22 1.81 -11.96
N HIS A 18 2.10 1.37 -12.50
CA HIS A 18 2.03 0.13 -13.27
C HIS A 18 1.41 0.35 -14.64
N ASP A 19 1.73 -0.52 -15.57
CA ASP A 19 1.10 -0.61 -16.88
C ASP A 19 0.69 -2.06 -17.17
N ASP A 20 -0.41 -2.21 -17.88
CA ASP A 20 -0.93 -3.49 -18.36
C ASP A 20 -0.62 -3.72 -19.87
N GLY A 21 0.40 -3.04 -20.37
CA GLY A 21 0.91 -3.12 -21.73
C GLY A 21 0.25 -2.16 -22.72
N ARG A 22 -0.76 -1.38 -22.29
CA ARG A 22 -1.49 -0.49 -23.21
C ARG A 22 -0.76 0.80 -23.54
N PHE A 23 0.07 1.31 -22.64
CA PHE A 23 0.60 2.66 -22.74
C PHE A 23 2.10 2.71 -23.05
N LEU A 24 2.91 1.85 -22.45
CA LEU A 24 4.36 1.86 -22.62
C LEU A 24 4.84 1.06 -23.84
N ASN A 25 4.16 0.00 -24.22
CA ASN A 25 4.59 -0.90 -25.31
C ASN A 25 3.99 -0.59 -26.67
N SER A 26 3.40 0.59 -26.88
CA SER A 26 2.85 1.11 -28.15
C SER A 26 1.91 0.15 -28.92
N THR A 27 1.55 -0.99 -28.37
CA THR A 27 0.67 -1.96 -29.01
C THR A 27 -0.80 -1.57 -28.95
N MET A 28 -1.15 -0.60 -28.07
CA MET A 28 -2.52 -0.16 -27.75
C MET A 28 -3.44 -1.34 -27.32
N HIS A 29 -2.88 -2.52 -27.12
CA HIS A 29 -3.60 -3.71 -26.69
C HIS A 29 -3.23 -4.03 -25.24
N LYS A 30 -4.26 -4.32 -24.45
CA LYS A 30 -4.07 -4.85 -23.09
C LYS A 30 -3.33 -6.19 -23.20
N THR A 31 -2.14 -6.25 -22.60
CA THR A 31 -1.50 -7.54 -22.33
C THR A 31 -2.09 -8.09 -21.05
N GLU A 32 -2.01 -9.38 -20.83
CA GLU A 32 -2.43 -9.97 -19.55
C GLU A 32 -1.36 -9.79 -18.46
N GLU A 33 -0.22 -9.17 -18.80
CA GLU A 33 0.88 -8.92 -17.90
C GLU A 33 0.81 -7.51 -17.32
N PHE A 34 0.89 -7.42 -16.01
CA PHE A 34 1.08 -6.17 -15.29
C PHE A 34 2.56 -6.02 -14.94
N VAL A 35 3.11 -4.85 -15.23
CA VAL A 35 4.50 -4.50 -14.93
C VAL A 35 4.53 -3.23 -14.09
N VAL A 36 5.29 -3.24 -13.01
CA VAL A 36 5.52 -2.05 -12.19
C VAL A 36 6.78 -1.35 -12.67
N TYR A 37 6.67 -0.04 -12.83
CA TYR A 37 7.72 0.85 -13.31
C TYR A 37 8.03 1.94 -12.29
N ALA A 38 9.24 2.45 -12.37
CA ALA A 38 9.66 3.69 -11.73
C ALA A 38 10.05 4.73 -12.79
N VAL A 39 9.83 6.00 -12.48
CA VAL A 39 10.44 7.15 -13.13
C VAL A 39 11.16 7.98 -12.10
N TYR A 40 12.25 8.63 -12.51
CA TYR A 40 13.09 9.41 -11.61
C TYR A 40 13.12 10.87 -11.99
N SER A 41 13.15 11.75 -10.98
CA SER A 41 13.30 13.20 -11.16
C SER A 41 14.50 13.71 -10.38
N ASN A 42 15.30 14.58 -11.03
CA ASN A 42 16.45 15.25 -10.43
C ASN A 42 16.17 16.71 -10.05
N ASP A 43 14.99 17.23 -10.33
CA ASP A 43 14.63 18.65 -10.25
C ASP A 43 13.37 18.91 -9.40
N GLY A 44 13.12 18.04 -8.43
CA GLY A 44 12.00 18.20 -7.50
C GLY A 44 10.64 17.77 -8.08
N GLY A 45 10.63 16.95 -9.13
CA GLY A 45 9.40 16.46 -9.76
C GLY A 45 8.91 17.32 -10.92
N LEU A 46 9.69 18.32 -11.36
CA LEU A 46 9.32 19.16 -12.51
C LEU A 46 9.46 18.42 -13.83
N THR A 47 10.52 17.59 -13.96
CA THR A 47 10.72 16.68 -15.09
C THR A 47 11.00 15.26 -14.63
N TRP A 48 10.65 14.30 -15.47
CA TRP A 48 10.78 12.86 -15.16
C TRP A 48 11.50 12.16 -16.32
N GLY A 49 12.36 11.22 -15.95
CA GLY A 49 13.08 10.39 -16.92
C GLY A 49 12.22 9.29 -17.53
N GLU A 50 12.85 8.45 -18.35
CA GLU A 50 12.18 7.29 -18.96
C GLU A 50 11.78 6.23 -17.91
N PRO A 51 10.67 5.54 -18.12
CA PRO A 51 10.24 4.44 -17.25
C PRO A 51 11.26 3.31 -17.19
N THR A 52 11.56 2.87 -15.98
CA THR A 52 12.42 1.71 -15.71
C THR A 52 11.56 0.62 -15.07
N GLU A 53 11.63 -0.60 -15.61
CA GLU A 53 10.95 -1.74 -15.02
C GLU A 53 11.53 -2.06 -13.64
N ILE A 54 10.63 -2.23 -12.65
CA ILE A 54 10.96 -2.62 -11.28
C ILE A 54 10.68 -4.09 -11.06
N VAL A 55 9.48 -4.53 -11.42
CA VAL A 55 9.06 -5.91 -11.21
C VAL A 55 7.94 -6.32 -12.16
N ARG A 56 8.04 -7.55 -12.63
CA ARG A 56 6.96 -8.34 -13.24
C ARG A 56 6.91 -9.72 -12.61
N HIS A 57 5.82 -10.42 -12.79
CA HIS A 57 5.66 -11.78 -12.33
C HIS A 57 4.99 -12.64 -13.40
N GLU A 58 5.44 -13.90 -13.57
CA GLU A 58 4.98 -14.77 -14.65
C GLU A 58 3.49 -15.12 -14.59
N SER A 59 2.89 -15.13 -13.40
CA SER A 59 1.52 -15.58 -13.17
C SER A 59 0.68 -14.65 -12.28
N ALA A 60 1.31 -13.69 -11.59
CA ALA A 60 0.63 -12.71 -10.75
C ALA A 60 0.56 -11.34 -11.45
N HIS A 61 -0.55 -10.65 -11.29
CA HIS A 61 -0.77 -9.31 -11.85
C HIS A 61 -0.43 -8.23 -10.81
N LEU A 62 0.86 -7.89 -10.69
CA LEU A 62 1.36 -6.94 -9.69
C LEU A 62 1.11 -5.49 -10.11
N CYS A 63 0.44 -4.72 -9.25
CA CYS A 63 0.07 -3.35 -9.53
C CYS A 63 -0.05 -2.49 -8.26
N GLU A 64 -0.38 -1.22 -8.42
CA GLU A 64 -0.66 -0.27 -7.34
C GLU A 64 0.41 -0.30 -6.23
N PRO A 65 1.70 -0.07 -6.60
CA PRO A 65 2.79 -0.11 -5.63
C PRO A 65 2.62 0.94 -4.53
N CYS A 66 2.90 0.55 -3.29
CA CYS A 66 3.08 1.41 -2.13
C CYS A 66 4.52 1.28 -1.66
N ILE A 67 5.28 2.37 -1.65
CA ILE A 67 6.68 2.38 -1.26
C ILE A 67 6.87 2.95 0.13
N LEU A 68 7.72 2.30 0.91
CA LEU A 68 8.14 2.78 2.23
C LEU A 68 9.63 2.49 2.45
N ARG A 69 10.20 3.18 3.42
CA ARG A 69 11.58 2.98 3.85
C ARG A 69 11.60 2.33 5.22
N SER A 70 12.57 1.42 5.44
CA SER A 70 12.80 0.82 6.76
C SER A 70 13.09 1.89 7.82
N PRO A 71 12.77 1.61 9.10
CA PRO A 71 13.00 2.58 10.19
C PRO A 71 14.47 3.02 10.35
N ASP A 72 15.42 2.14 10.03
CA ASP A 72 16.86 2.47 10.03
C ASP A 72 17.31 3.24 8.77
N GLY A 73 16.40 3.43 7.81
CA GLY A 73 16.63 4.15 6.57
C GLY A 73 17.42 3.39 5.50
N ASN A 74 17.78 2.12 5.70
CA ASN A 74 18.73 1.41 4.84
C ASN A 74 18.09 0.56 3.75
N GLN A 75 16.81 0.26 3.86
CA GLN A 75 16.11 -0.59 2.90
C GLN A 75 14.84 0.10 2.39
N LEU A 76 14.55 -0.04 1.12
CA LEU A 76 13.24 0.28 0.53
C LEU A 76 12.39 -0.99 0.47
N CYS A 77 11.09 -0.82 0.65
CA CYS A 77 10.10 -1.87 0.56
C CYS A 77 8.96 -1.40 -0.35
N ILE A 78 8.51 -2.24 -1.27
CA ILE A 78 7.31 -1.98 -2.08
C ILE A 78 6.28 -3.07 -1.79
N ILE A 79 5.11 -2.67 -1.30
CA ILE A 79 3.92 -3.51 -1.21
C ILE A 79 3.16 -3.42 -2.53
N LEU A 80 2.75 -4.55 -3.06
CA LEU A 80 2.14 -4.70 -4.37
C LEU A 80 0.77 -5.38 -4.25
N ARG A 81 -0.26 -4.73 -4.76
CA ARG A 81 -1.55 -5.40 -4.98
C ARG A 81 -1.37 -6.54 -5.99
N GLU A 82 -2.00 -7.66 -5.73
CA GLU A 82 -2.17 -8.74 -6.70
C GLU A 82 -3.60 -8.69 -7.30
N ASN A 83 -3.68 -8.30 -8.56
CA ASN A 83 -4.95 -7.99 -9.23
C ASN A 83 -5.70 -9.21 -9.76
N SER A 84 -5.01 -10.33 -10.01
CA SER A 84 -5.65 -11.57 -10.49
C SER A 84 -6.41 -12.33 -9.41
N ARG A 85 -6.15 -12.00 -8.14
CA ARG A 85 -6.73 -12.65 -6.95
C ARG A 85 -6.35 -14.14 -6.82
N LYS A 86 -5.27 -14.55 -7.47
CA LYS A 86 -4.72 -15.91 -7.35
C LYS A 86 -3.78 -16.07 -6.18
N TYR A 87 -3.17 -14.95 -5.75
CA TYR A 87 -2.18 -14.84 -4.69
C TYR A 87 -2.57 -13.73 -3.71
N ASN A 88 -1.95 -13.74 -2.55
CA ASN A 88 -1.98 -12.60 -1.65
C ASN A 88 -1.26 -11.38 -2.28
N SER A 89 -1.40 -10.21 -1.68
CA SER A 89 -0.53 -9.07 -1.97
C SER A 89 0.92 -9.47 -1.80
N MET A 90 1.82 -8.87 -2.58
CA MET A 90 3.25 -9.23 -2.58
C MET A 90 4.12 -8.09 -2.09
N VAL A 91 5.34 -8.41 -1.71
CA VAL A 91 6.35 -7.45 -1.26
C VAL A 91 7.69 -7.72 -1.92
N ILE A 92 8.42 -6.65 -2.22
CA ILE A 92 9.81 -6.67 -2.69
C ILE A 92 10.64 -5.67 -1.89
N PHE A 93 11.95 -5.91 -1.79
CA PHE A 93 12.89 -5.10 -1.03
C PHE A 93 14.10 -4.70 -1.86
N SER A 94 14.70 -3.55 -1.52
CA SER A 94 15.93 -3.05 -2.11
C SER A 94 16.85 -2.45 -1.04
N ASP A 95 18.11 -2.90 -1.01
CA ASP A 95 19.16 -2.42 -0.11
C ASP A 95 20.05 -1.34 -0.76
N ASP A 96 19.76 -0.95 -2.01
CA ASP A 96 20.60 -0.07 -2.84
C ASP A 96 19.80 1.06 -3.51
N GLU A 97 18.84 1.61 -2.76
CA GLU A 97 18.01 2.76 -3.19
C GLU A 97 17.23 2.49 -4.50
N GLY A 98 16.77 1.26 -4.67
CA GLY A 98 15.91 0.88 -5.79
C GLY A 98 16.65 0.50 -7.07
N THR A 99 17.98 0.30 -7.01
CA THR A 99 18.76 -0.18 -8.15
C THR A 99 18.51 -1.65 -8.43
N ASN A 100 18.47 -2.47 -7.37
CA ASN A 100 18.12 -3.89 -7.44
C ASN A 100 17.00 -4.22 -6.45
N TRP A 101 16.14 -5.17 -6.84
CA TRP A 101 15.00 -5.60 -6.05
C TRP A 101 15.00 -7.11 -5.85
N THR A 102 14.52 -7.56 -4.69
CA THR A 102 14.30 -8.97 -4.44
C THR A 102 13.19 -9.52 -5.33
N LYS A 103 13.11 -10.85 -5.43
CA LYS A 103 11.93 -11.49 -6.03
C LYS A 103 10.68 -11.23 -5.18
N PRO A 104 9.49 -11.11 -5.80
CA PRO A 104 8.24 -10.98 -5.07
C PRO A 104 8.00 -12.13 -4.10
N LYS A 105 7.57 -11.78 -2.88
CA LYS A 105 7.16 -12.72 -1.83
C LYS A 105 5.73 -12.39 -1.41
N GLU A 106 4.88 -13.39 -1.23
CA GLU A 106 3.53 -13.18 -0.72
C GLU A 106 3.54 -12.65 0.72
N LEU A 107 2.64 -11.70 0.97
CA LEU A 107 2.30 -11.21 2.30
C LEU A 107 1.22 -12.09 2.93
N PRO A 108 1.04 -12.03 4.27
CA PRO A 108 -0.06 -12.73 4.92
C PRO A 108 -1.44 -12.20 4.48
N SER A 109 -2.45 -13.05 4.61
CA SER A 109 -3.84 -12.70 4.25
C SER A 109 -4.34 -11.46 4.99
N LEU A 110 -3.89 -11.23 6.23
CA LEU A 110 -4.26 -10.05 7.02
C LEU A 110 -3.80 -8.72 6.41
N LEU A 111 -2.77 -8.74 5.55
CA LEU A 111 -2.24 -7.57 4.85
C LEU A 111 -2.52 -7.64 3.33
N THR A 112 -3.43 -8.51 2.92
CA THR A 112 -3.80 -8.67 1.51
C THR A 112 -4.93 -7.72 1.14
N GLY A 113 -4.68 -6.87 0.14
CA GLY A 113 -5.68 -5.89 -0.29
C GLY A 113 -5.24 -5.01 -1.45
N ASP A 114 -5.94 -3.89 -1.58
CA ASP A 114 -5.75 -2.92 -2.64
C ASP A 114 -5.41 -1.54 -2.10
N ARG A 115 -4.58 -0.79 -2.85
CA ARG A 115 -4.30 0.61 -2.54
C ARG A 115 -3.71 0.82 -1.16
N HIS A 116 -2.69 0.05 -0.83
CA HIS A 116 -1.95 0.23 0.41
C HIS A 116 -1.35 1.63 0.50
N GLN A 117 -1.44 2.23 1.69
CA GLN A 117 -0.73 3.44 2.07
C GLN A 117 -0.12 3.22 3.46
N SER A 118 1.14 3.55 3.64
CA SER A 118 1.91 3.25 4.85
C SER A 118 2.32 4.49 5.61
N LEU A 119 2.38 4.37 6.93
CA LEU A 119 2.82 5.40 7.85
C LEU A 119 3.69 4.78 8.94
N ASN A 120 4.85 5.38 9.22
CA ASN A 120 5.62 5.05 10.42
C ASN A 120 5.02 5.80 11.62
N THR A 121 4.63 5.06 12.66
CA THR A 121 4.13 5.62 13.90
C THR A 121 5.30 6.06 14.80
N LYS A 122 5.03 6.92 15.77
CA LYS A 122 6.06 7.45 16.67
C LYS A 122 6.79 6.37 17.48
N ASP A 123 6.11 5.30 17.81
CA ASP A 123 6.65 4.18 18.61
C ASP A 123 7.40 3.13 17.75
N GLY A 124 7.59 3.42 16.45
CA GLY A 124 8.37 2.59 15.51
C GLY A 124 7.60 1.47 14.84
N ARG A 125 6.28 1.43 15.02
CA ARG A 125 5.41 0.53 14.27
C ARG A 125 5.04 1.11 12.90
N LEU A 126 4.43 0.27 12.08
CA LEU A 126 3.79 0.65 10.82
C LEU A 126 2.27 0.59 10.98
N LEU A 127 1.59 1.60 10.46
CA LEU A 127 0.18 1.53 10.12
C LEU A 127 0.07 1.48 8.59
N ILE A 128 -0.64 0.49 8.06
CA ILE A 128 -0.91 0.36 6.64
C ILE A 128 -2.41 0.38 6.42
N SER A 129 -2.90 1.43 5.74
CA SER A 129 -4.32 1.61 5.41
C SER A 129 -4.58 1.10 4.00
N PHE A 130 -5.67 0.32 3.80
CA PHE A 130 -6.00 -0.30 2.52
C PHE A 130 -7.46 -0.78 2.46
N ARG A 131 -7.90 -1.20 1.27
CA ARG A 131 -9.12 -1.98 1.09
C ARG A 131 -8.80 -3.45 1.29
N ASP A 132 -9.47 -4.09 2.22
CA ASP A 132 -9.29 -5.52 2.50
C ASP A 132 -9.82 -6.39 1.35
N MET A 133 -8.97 -7.24 0.83
CA MET A 133 -9.32 -8.23 -0.20
C MET A 133 -8.78 -9.63 0.17
N GLY A 134 -8.43 -9.85 1.43
CA GLY A 134 -7.97 -11.15 1.93
C GLY A 134 -9.03 -12.24 1.74
N CYS A 135 -8.60 -13.42 1.30
CA CYS A 135 -9.48 -14.58 1.19
C CYS A 135 -10.03 -14.92 2.58
N ASP A 136 -11.35 -15.15 2.66
CA ASP A 136 -12.06 -15.47 3.90
C ASP A 136 -11.97 -14.40 5.01
N SER A 137 -11.58 -13.17 4.66
CA SER A 137 -11.53 -12.08 5.62
C SER A 137 -12.94 -11.62 6.03
N SER A 138 -13.17 -11.50 7.34
CA SER A 138 -14.44 -10.96 7.89
C SER A 138 -14.64 -9.46 7.60
N THR A 139 -13.62 -8.79 7.08
CA THR A 139 -13.62 -7.38 6.68
C THR A 139 -13.42 -7.21 5.18
N TRP A 140 -13.67 -8.26 4.39
CA TRP A 140 -13.53 -8.21 2.93
C TRP A 140 -14.35 -7.07 2.31
N GLY A 141 -13.70 -6.27 1.47
CA GLY A 141 -14.32 -5.12 0.80
C GLY A 141 -14.41 -3.85 1.65
N ASP A 142 -14.01 -3.89 2.91
CA ASP A 142 -14.04 -2.75 3.83
C ASP A 142 -12.73 -1.94 3.79
N TRP A 143 -12.79 -0.76 4.33
CA TRP A 143 -11.62 0.06 4.63
C TRP A 143 -11.03 -0.33 5.97
N VAL A 144 -9.77 -0.76 5.94
CA VAL A 144 -9.07 -1.31 7.10
C VAL A 144 -7.70 -0.69 7.31
N GLY A 145 -7.14 -0.90 8.49
CA GLY A 145 -5.75 -0.64 8.84
C GLY A 145 -5.09 -1.89 9.42
N TRP A 146 -3.89 -2.18 8.99
CA TRP A 146 -3.02 -3.18 9.58
C TRP A 146 -1.95 -2.48 10.42
N VAL A 147 -1.68 -2.98 11.62
CA VAL A 147 -0.64 -2.50 12.52
C VAL A 147 0.35 -3.62 12.80
N GLY A 148 1.61 -3.32 12.60
CA GLY A 148 2.72 -4.26 12.82
C GLY A 148 4.06 -3.53 12.81
N THR A 149 5.13 -4.27 12.63
CA THR A 149 6.50 -3.75 12.53
C THR A 149 7.03 -3.91 11.09
N TYR A 150 8.12 -3.23 10.76
CA TYR A 150 8.82 -3.46 9.50
C TYR A 150 9.33 -4.90 9.38
N GLU A 151 9.78 -5.48 10.50
CA GLU A 151 10.22 -6.88 10.56
C GLU A 151 9.09 -7.86 10.22
N ASP A 152 7.84 -7.54 10.56
CA ASP A 152 6.69 -8.36 10.17
C ASP A 152 6.52 -8.42 8.64
N LEU A 153 6.79 -7.30 7.93
CA LEU A 153 6.81 -7.31 6.45
C LEU A 153 7.94 -8.18 5.90
N VAL A 154 9.15 -8.07 6.49
CA VAL A 154 10.32 -8.84 6.07
C VAL A 154 10.11 -10.33 6.29
N CYS A 155 9.61 -10.71 7.46
CA CYS A 155 9.37 -12.11 7.83
C CYS A 155 8.08 -12.68 7.22
N GLY A 156 7.11 -11.83 6.87
CA GLY A 156 5.78 -12.24 6.41
C GLY A 156 4.88 -12.69 7.56
N ASN A 157 4.99 -12.00 8.70
CA ASN A 157 4.13 -12.22 9.87
C ASN A 157 2.79 -11.48 9.72
N ASP A 158 1.80 -11.91 10.50
CA ASP A 158 0.46 -11.31 10.51
C ASP A 158 0.40 -9.90 11.12
N GLY A 159 1.50 -9.44 11.77
CA GLY A 159 1.51 -8.20 12.52
C GLY A 159 0.81 -8.32 13.87
N GLN A 160 0.47 -7.19 14.48
CA GLN A 160 -0.13 -7.15 15.80
C GLN A 160 -1.65 -7.27 15.75
N TYR A 161 -2.30 -6.52 14.85
CA TYR A 161 -3.74 -6.55 14.64
C TYR A 161 -4.16 -5.87 13.33
N LYS A 162 -5.38 -6.18 12.88
CA LYS A 162 -6.10 -5.46 11.82
C LYS A 162 -7.34 -4.80 12.41
N LEU A 163 -7.53 -3.51 12.13
CA LEU A 163 -8.69 -2.74 12.56
C LEU A 163 -9.56 -2.37 11.35
N ARG A 164 -10.86 -2.37 11.54
CA ARG A 164 -11.82 -1.88 10.56
C ARG A 164 -12.06 -0.41 10.82
N PHE A 165 -11.71 0.45 9.87
CA PHE A 165 -12.03 1.87 9.93
C PHE A 165 -13.52 2.10 9.62
N MET A 166 -14.00 1.59 8.49
CA MET A 166 -15.39 1.70 8.10
C MET A 166 -15.88 0.49 7.31
N ILE A 167 -17.15 0.16 7.49
CA ILE A 167 -17.85 -0.88 6.72
C ILE A 167 -18.29 -0.26 5.39
N ASN A 168 -17.88 -0.86 4.29
CA ASN A 168 -18.36 -0.49 2.97
C ASN A 168 -19.70 -1.20 2.68
N LYS A 169 -20.71 -0.46 2.27
CA LYS A 169 -22.07 -0.94 2.03
C LYS A 169 -22.32 -1.45 0.61
N LYS A 170 -21.31 -1.34 -0.28
CA LYS A 170 -21.45 -1.72 -1.69
C LYS A 170 -20.25 -2.51 -2.20
N GLY A 171 -20.26 -3.83 -1.96
CA GLY A 171 -19.22 -4.74 -2.44
C GLY A 171 -17.82 -4.34 -1.97
N SER A 172 -16.91 -4.09 -2.90
CA SER A 172 -15.53 -3.64 -2.62
C SER A 172 -15.21 -2.27 -3.23
N ASP A 173 -16.21 -1.45 -3.50
CA ASP A 173 -16.01 -0.14 -4.09
C ASP A 173 -15.72 0.92 -3.02
N CYS A 174 -14.50 0.91 -2.54
CA CYS A 174 -13.98 1.91 -1.58
C CYS A 174 -12.46 1.95 -1.62
N ALA A 175 -11.91 2.83 -0.81
CA ALA A 175 -10.51 2.95 -0.39
C ALA A 175 -9.50 3.24 -1.52
N TYR A 176 -9.13 4.49 -1.55
CA TYR A 176 -7.89 5.06 -2.06
C TYR A 176 -7.35 5.95 -0.93
N PRO A 177 -6.86 5.34 0.16
CA PRO A 177 -6.65 6.07 1.39
C PRO A 177 -5.50 7.07 1.27
N ALA A 178 -5.69 8.22 1.91
CA ALA A 178 -4.61 9.09 2.35
C ALA A 178 -4.29 8.78 3.81
N LEU A 179 -3.03 8.92 4.22
CA LEU A 179 -2.58 8.63 5.58
C LEU A 179 -1.47 9.62 5.97
N GLU A 180 -1.65 10.32 7.09
CA GLU A 180 -0.74 11.35 7.53
C GLU A 180 -0.58 11.33 9.05
N LEU A 181 0.66 11.51 9.53
CA LEU A 181 0.96 11.74 10.94
C LEU A 181 1.04 13.24 11.19
N LEU A 182 0.10 13.77 11.95
CA LEU A 182 0.04 15.19 12.28
C LEU A 182 1.10 15.56 13.34
N PRO A 183 1.48 16.85 13.45
CA PRO A 183 2.50 17.29 14.41
C PRO A 183 2.19 16.97 15.88
N ASP A 184 0.92 16.87 16.24
CA ASP A 184 0.45 16.48 17.58
C ASP A 184 0.44 14.96 17.81
N GLN A 185 0.95 14.17 16.85
CA GLN A 185 0.98 12.71 16.83
C GLN A 185 -0.39 12.04 16.60
N THR A 186 -1.42 12.82 16.29
CA THR A 186 -2.68 12.28 15.77
C THR A 186 -2.47 11.76 14.35
N ILE A 187 -3.01 10.61 14.08
CA ILE A 187 -3.04 10.02 12.74
C ILE A 187 -4.34 10.45 12.06
N PHE A 188 -4.22 11.04 10.87
CA PHE A 188 -5.35 11.31 10.01
C PHE A 188 -5.36 10.37 8.83
N THR A 189 -6.48 9.72 8.57
CA THR A 189 -6.69 8.92 7.37
C THR A 189 -8.03 9.24 6.74
N ALA A 190 -8.08 9.28 5.41
CA ALA A 190 -9.29 9.61 4.67
C ALA A 190 -9.38 8.82 3.38
N THR A 191 -10.59 8.43 3.00
CA THR A 191 -10.85 7.79 1.71
C THR A 191 -12.32 7.88 1.32
N TYR A 192 -12.63 7.60 0.04
CA TYR A 192 -14.00 7.44 -0.42
C TYR A 192 -14.53 6.03 -0.17
N GLY A 193 -15.84 5.91 -0.12
CA GLY A 193 -16.54 4.63 -0.08
C GLY A 193 -18.04 4.83 0.06
N HIS A 194 -18.79 3.75 -0.01
CA HIS A 194 -20.23 3.70 0.24
C HIS A 194 -20.48 3.44 1.71
N TRP A 195 -20.40 4.49 2.52
CA TRP A 195 -20.47 4.38 3.99
C TRP A 195 -21.89 4.32 4.53
N THR A 196 -22.86 4.80 3.75
CA THR A 196 -24.29 4.77 4.07
C THR A 196 -25.05 4.00 3.00
N GLU A 197 -26.01 3.17 3.43
CA GLU A 197 -26.85 2.40 2.51
C GLU A 197 -27.69 3.32 1.61
N ASN A 198 -27.73 2.99 0.32
CA ASN A 198 -28.48 3.71 -0.71
C ASN A 198 -28.05 5.17 -0.95
N GLU A 199 -26.88 5.57 -0.47
CA GLU A 199 -26.27 6.87 -0.78
C GLU A 199 -25.14 6.73 -1.81
N GLU A 200 -24.85 7.84 -2.51
CA GLU A 200 -23.68 7.93 -3.37
C GLU A 200 -22.39 7.86 -2.52
N PRO A 201 -21.25 7.40 -3.09
CA PRO A 201 -20.00 7.33 -2.35
C PRO A 201 -19.52 8.72 -1.97
N TYR A 202 -18.98 8.85 -0.77
CA TYR A 202 -18.40 10.09 -0.27
C TYR A 202 -17.11 9.87 0.50
N VAL A 203 -16.31 10.93 0.65
CA VAL A 203 -15.06 10.90 1.40
C VAL A 203 -15.36 11.03 2.90
N ALA A 204 -14.85 10.07 3.67
CA ALA A 204 -14.83 10.11 5.13
C ALA A 204 -13.38 10.21 5.62
N GLY A 205 -13.18 10.94 6.72
CA GLY A 205 -11.90 11.07 7.42
C GLY A 205 -12.02 10.64 8.87
N ILE A 206 -10.94 10.04 9.38
CA ILE A 206 -10.85 9.55 10.75
C ILE A 206 -9.58 10.10 11.39
N HIS A 207 -9.69 10.58 12.63
CA HIS A 207 -8.58 10.97 13.47
C HIS A 207 -8.47 10.02 14.65
N PHE A 208 -7.27 9.57 14.96
CA PHE A 208 -6.99 8.71 16.12
C PHE A 208 -5.50 8.75 16.47
N THR A 209 -5.16 8.29 17.67
CA THR A 209 -3.79 7.97 18.05
C THR A 209 -3.59 6.46 18.09
N ILE A 210 -2.35 6.01 17.93
CA ILE A 210 -2.05 4.57 18.00
C ILE A 210 -2.36 4.00 19.41
N ASP A 211 -2.18 4.81 20.45
CA ASP A 211 -2.50 4.43 21.83
C ASP A 211 -4.01 4.18 22.04
N GLU A 212 -4.88 4.99 21.40
CA GLU A 212 -6.34 4.78 21.44
C GLU A 212 -6.72 3.46 20.80
N VAL A 213 -6.09 3.11 19.68
CA VAL A 213 -6.32 1.84 19.00
C VAL A 213 -5.86 0.66 19.84
N ASP A 214 -4.68 0.75 20.45
CA ASP A 214 -4.16 -0.28 21.37
C ASP A 214 -5.11 -0.52 22.56
N LEU A 215 -5.62 0.55 23.16
CA LEU A 215 -6.60 0.45 24.25
C LEU A 215 -7.91 -0.21 23.79
N TYR A 216 -8.33 0.05 22.56
CA TYR A 216 -9.55 -0.54 22.01
C TYR A 216 -9.38 -2.04 21.72
N THR A 217 -8.24 -2.44 21.15
CA THR A 217 -7.94 -3.83 20.83
C THR A 217 -7.75 -4.68 22.09
N ASN A 218 -7.02 -4.16 23.09
CA ASN A 218 -6.81 -4.84 24.39
C ASN A 218 -8.12 -5.08 25.15
N LYS A 219 -9.10 -4.17 25.06
CA LYS A 219 -10.42 -4.34 25.71
C LYS A 219 -11.28 -5.41 25.06
N LYS A 220 -11.03 -5.76 23.79
CA LYS A 220 -11.80 -6.76 23.02
C LYS A 220 -11.19 -8.16 23.06
N GLY A 221 -9.98 -8.33 23.58
CA GLY A 221 -9.33 -9.64 23.75
C GLY A 221 -9.00 -10.29 22.40
N PHE A 222 -8.49 -9.51 21.43
CA PHE A 222 -7.92 -10.02 20.17
C PHE A 222 -6.50 -10.48 20.41
#